data_71cd1a124086bdfff56cc43e1f1c990c
#
_entry.id   71cd1a124086bdfff56cc43e1f1c990c
#
_cell.length_a   1.000
_cell.length_b   1.000
_cell.length_c   1.000
_cell.angle_alpha   90.00
_cell.angle_beta   90.00
_cell.angle_gamma   90.00
#
_symmetry.space_group_name_H-M   'P 1'
#
loop_
_entity.id
_entity.type
_entity.pdbx_description
1 polymer ?
#
loop_
_entity_poly.entity_id
_entity_poly.type
_entity_poly.pdbx_seq_one_letter_code
_entity_poly.pdbx_strand_id
1 'polypeptide(L)'
;MTEATARPGWTGGERFPVLAARDLERRSCALPEAFTGTANLVLLAFRRNHQSIVDAWVEWHRSAAAERPGFECYEVPVLGAVWTPARSFIDGGMAQAVRESHARQHTLTVYTNVAKLTYALDIADTGTVTAILLDGGSRILWRTTGAPDPAATTELLQVIDPIDASGA
;
A
#
# COMPACT_ATOMS: atom_id res chain seq x y z
N MET A 1 -9.03 -9.90 -21.81
CA MET A 1 -7.83 -10.17 -21.00
C MET A 1 -7.06 -8.87 -20.88
N THR A 2 -7.29 -8.16 -19.78
CA THR A 2 -6.50 -6.96 -19.52
C THR A 2 -5.18 -7.47 -18.98
N GLU A 3 -4.15 -7.51 -19.81
CA GLU A 3 -2.80 -7.66 -19.31
C GLU A 3 -2.62 -6.57 -18.26
N ALA A 4 -2.30 -6.97 -17.02
CA ALA A 4 -1.71 -6.06 -16.09
C ALA A 4 -0.51 -5.49 -16.82
N THR A 5 -0.67 -4.27 -17.27
CA THR A 5 0.33 -3.64 -18.14
C THR A 5 1.57 -3.43 -17.29
N ALA A 6 2.43 -4.44 -17.30
CA ALA A 6 3.80 -4.24 -16.86
C ALA A 6 4.32 -3.09 -17.71
N ARG A 7 4.56 -1.95 -17.08
CA ARG A 7 5.08 -0.80 -17.79
C ARG A 7 6.40 -1.15 -18.44
N PRO A 8 6.66 -0.59 -19.63
CA PRO A 8 7.98 -0.70 -20.20
C PRO A 8 9.02 -0.23 -19.16
N GLY A 9 9.88 -1.14 -18.74
CA GLY A 9 10.94 -0.83 -17.77
C GLY A 9 10.78 -1.41 -16.36
N TRP A 10 9.58 -1.88 -15.97
CA TRP A 10 9.42 -2.57 -14.69
C TRP A 10 9.71 -4.06 -14.85
N THR A 11 10.77 -4.52 -14.19
CA THR A 11 11.23 -5.91 -14.30
C THR A 11 10.85 -6.78 -13.10
N GLY A 12 10.25 -6.19 -12.07
CA GLY A 12 9.97 -6.86 -10.81
C GLY A 12 11.22 -7.03 -9.94
N GLY A 13 11.02 -7.31 -8.67
CA GLY A 13 12.11 -7.56 -7.73
C GLY A 13 12.82 -6.32 -7.22
N GLU A 14 12.41 -5.14 -7.64
CA GLU A 14 12.91 -3.88 -7.10
C GLU A 14 12.45 -3.70 -5.66
N ARG A 15 13.28 -3.06 -4.85
CA ARG A 15 12.91 -2.79 -3.45
C ARG A 15 12.07 -1.53 -3.34
N PHE A 16 11.12 -1.57 -2.41
CA PHE A 16 10.34 -0.40 -2.05
C PHE A 16 11.28 0.68 -1.47
N PRO A 17 11.12 1.96 -1.84
CA PRO A 17 12.01 3.02 -1.39
C PRO A 17 11.91 3.27 0.11
N VAL A 18 13.00 3.78 0.71
CA VAL A 18 13.02 4.17 2.12
C VAL A 18 12.30 5.51 2.28
N LEU A 19 11.25 5.51 3.11
CA LEU A 19 10.42 6.69 3.36
C LEU A 19 10.16 6.83 4.86
N ALA A 20 10.08 8.07 5.33
CA ALA A 20 9.57 8.37 6.66
C ALA A 20 8.04 8.41 6.62
N ALA A 21 7.41 7.78 7.59
CA ALA A 21 5.95 7.71 7.70
C ALA A 21 5.50 7.91 9.14
N ARG A 22 4.20 8.11 9.32
CA ARG A 22 3.53 8.14 10.63
C ARG A 22 2.27 7.31 10.60
N ASP A 23 2.03 6.55 11.66
CA ASP A 23 0.74 5.90 11.86
C ASP A 23 -0.30 6.91 12.39
N LEU A 24 -1.55 6.49 12.52
CA LEU A 24 -2.62 7.37 13.00
C LEU A 24 -2.54 7.66 14.50
N GLU A 25 -1.68 6.98 15.24
CA GLU A 25 -1.35 7.27 16.63
C GLU A 25 -0.15 8.24 16.74
N ARG A 26 0.28 8.81 15.61
CA ARG A 26 1.40 9.76 15.47
C ARG A 26 2.77 9.18 15.79
N ARG A 27 2.92 7.86 15.78
CA ARG A 27 4.22 7.22 15.96
C ARG A 27 4.99 7.27 14.65
N SER A 28 6.23 7.73 14.72
CA SER A 28 7.12 7.74 13.57
C SER A 28 7.58 6.33 13.23
N CYS A 29 7.62 6.01 11.95
CA CYS A 29 8.13 4.74 11.46
C CYS A 29 8.86 4.94 10.13
N ALA A 30 9.64 3.95 9.75
CA ALA A 30 10.33 3.94 8.47
C ALA A 30 9.71 2.89 7.56
N LEU A 31 9.51 3.22 6.30
CA LEU A 31 9.15 2.28 5.27
C LEU A 31 10.42 1.87 4.52
N PRO A 32 10.56 0.63 4.09
CA PRO A 32 9.58 -0.46 4.17
C PRO A 32 9.62 -1.31 5.45
N GLU A 33 10.41 -0.95 6.44
CA GLU A 33 10.60 -1.73 7.68
C GLU A 33 9.30 -1.94 8.46
N ALA A 34 8.38 -0.99 8.40
CA ALA A 34 7.10 -1.07 9.10
C ALA A 34 6.15 -2.12 8.51
N PHE A 35 6.42 -2.62 7.31
CA PHE A 35 5.66 -3.69 6.68
C PHE A 35 6.15 -5.03 7.22
N THR A 36 5.39 -5.66 8.10
CA THR A 36 5.84 -6.81 8.90
C THR A 36 5.32 -8.16 8.43
N GLY A 37 4.47 -8.19 7.40
CA GLY A 37 3.95 -9.44 6.86
C GLY A 37 4.96 -10.20 6.01
N THR A 38 4.69 -11.48 5.77
CA THR A 38 5.42 -12.26 4.77
C THR A 38 5.03 -11.86 3.36
N ALA A 39 3.81 -11.33 3.21
CA ALA A 39 3.31 -10.67 2.02
C ALA A 39 2.59 -9.40 2.46
N ASN A 40 2.88 -8.27 1.84
CA ASN A 40 2.34 -6.96 2.23
C ASN A 40 1.71 -6.27 1.03
N LEU A 41 0.39 -6.09 1.07
CA LEU A 41 -0.32 -5.30 0.09
C LEU A 41 -0.29 -3.84 0.52
N VAL A 42 0.37 -3.01 -0.27
CA VAL A 42 0.55 -1.57 0.01
C VAL A 42 -0.33 -0.78 -0.93
N LEU A 43 -1.23 0.02 -0.37
CA LEU A 43 -2.19 0.83 -1.10
C LEU A 43 -1.77 2.30 -1.05
N LEU A 44 -1.19 2.80 -2.13
CA LEU A 44 -0.75 4.19 -2.23
C LEU A 44 -1.92 5.06 -2.70
N ALA A 45 -2.38 5.95 -1.83
CA ALA A 45 -3.47 6.88 -2.10
C ALA A 45 -2.93 8.31 -2.13
N PHE A 46 -3.23 9.04 -3.20
CA PHE A 46 -2.69 10.39 -3.44
C PHE A 46 -3.72 11.50 -3.21
N ARG A 47 -5.00 11.14 -3.02
CA ARG A 47 -6.11 12.08 -2.86
C ARG A 47 -7.15 11.52 -1.88
N ARG A 48 -7.89 12.41 -1.23
CA ARG A 48 -8.98 12.03 -0.32
C ARG A 48 -10.05 11.16 -0.97
N ASN A 49 -10.41 11.48 -2.21
CA ASN A 49 -11.45 10.74 -2.92
C ASN A 49 -11.00 9.32 -3.35
N HIS A 50 -9.77 8.93 -3.06
CA HIS A 50 -9.31 7.56 -3.25
C HIS A 50 -9.80 6.59 -2.17
N GLN A 51 -10.41 7.11 -1.10
CA GLN A 51 -10.79 6.29 0.06
C GLN A 51 -11.72 5.12 -0.32
N SER A 52 -12.67 5.34 -1.21
CA SER A 52 -13.57 4.27 -1.64
C SER A 52 -12.84 3.10 -2.33
N ILE A 53 -11.77 3.40 -3.06
CA ILE A 53 -10.94 2.39 -3.71
C ILE A 53 -10.11 1.63 -2.66
N VAL A 54 -9.54 2.36 -1.71
CA VAL A 54 -8.80 1.76 -0.58
C VAL A 54 -9.71 0.83 0.22
N ASP A 55 -10.90 1.29 0.55
CA ASP A 55 -11.88 0.50 1.31
C ASP A 55 -12.24 -0.81 0.60
N ALA A 56 -12.39 -0.76 -0.72
CA ALA A 56 -12.66 -1.95 -1.52
C ALA A 56 -11.50 -2.96 -1.45
N TRP A 57 -10.26 -2.51 -1.50
CA TRP A 57 -9.08 -3.36 -1.33
C TRP A 57 -8.98 -3.94 0.08
N VAL A 58 -9.24 -3.13 1.10
CA VAL A 58 -9.22 -3.58 2.51
C VAL A 58 -10.28 -4.64 2.76
N GLU A 59 -11.48 -4.46 2.22
CA GLU A 59 -12.55 -5.46 2.33
C GLU A 59 -12.20 -6.77 1.63
N TRP A 60 -11.66 -6.69 0.43
CA TRP A 60 -11.17 -7.88 -0.28
C TRP A 60 -10.06 -8.58 0.51
N HIS A 61 -9.10 -7.82 1.03
CA HIS A 61 -7.98 -8.35 1.81
C HIS A 61 -8.47 -9.09 3.06
N ARG A 62 -9.47 -8.58 3.74
CA ARG A 62 -10.03 -9.20 4.93
C ARG A 62 -10.44 -10.66 4.68
N SER A 63 -11.09 -10.91 3.57
CA SER A 63 -11.50 -12.26 3.16
C SER A 63 -10.30 -13.12 2.73
N ALA A 64 -9.39 -12.55 1.96
CA ALA A 64 -8.21 -13.27 1.45
C ALA A 64 -7.24 -13.66 2.57
N ALA A 65 -7.04 -12.75 3.54
CA ALA A 65 -6.13 -12.96 4.66
C ALA A 65 -6.63 -13.98 5.67
N ALA A 66 -7.93 -14.27 5.71
CA ALA A 66 -8.50 -15.28 6.62
C ALA A 66 -7.87 -16.66 6.41
N GLU A 67 -7.44 -16.97 5.20
CA GLU A 67 -6.79 -18.24 4.84
C GLU A 67 -5.29 -18.11 4.62
N ARG A 68 -4.73 -16.91 4.80
CA ARG A 68 -3.32 -16.60 4.50
C ARG A 68 -2.68 -15.84 5.66
N PRO A 69 -2.24 -16.55 6.72
CA PRO A 69 -1.53 -15.91 7.83
C PRO A 69 -0.27 -15.19 7.30
N GLY A 70 -0.01 -13.99 7.80
CA GLY A 70 1.13 -13.20 7.35
C GLY A 70 0.87 -12.35 6.10
N PHE A 71 -0.32 -12.44 5.50
CA PHE A 71 -0.72 -11.52 4.44
C PHE A 71 -1.34 -10.26 5.06
N GLU A 72 -0.57 -9.17 5.04
CA GLU A 72 -0.95 -7.89 5.63
C GLU A 72 -1.33 -6.86 4.56
N CYS A 73 -2.13 -5.87 4.96
CA CYS A 73 -2.54 -4.77 4.10
C CYS A 73 -2.26 -3.45 4.79
N TYR A 74 -1.63 -2.55 4.07
CA TYR A 74 -1.28 -1.21 4.58
C TYR A 74 -1.85 -0.14 3.66
N GLU A 75 -2.58 0.78 4.25
CA GLU A 75 -3.02 2.00 3.60
C GLU A 75 -1.93 3.06 3.76
N VAL A 76 -1.45 3.60 2.65
CA VAL A 76 -0.37 4.59 2.63
C VAL A 76 -0.82 5.85 1.90
N PRO A 77 -1.47 6.78 2.62
CA PRO A 77 -1.74 8.11 2.08
C PRO A 77 -0.42 8.84 1.82
N VAL A 78 -0.26 9.36 0.60
CA VAL A 78 0.93 10.10 0.19
C VAL A 78 0.56 11.58 0.03
N LEU A 79 1.16 12.41 0.87
CA LEU A 79 0.89 13.84 0.91
C LEU A 79 2.14 14.64 0.52
N GLY A 80 1.92 15.71 -0.22
CA GLY A 80 3.02 16.60 -0.59
C GLY A 80 3.61 17.33 0.61
N ALA A 81 4.89 17.69 0.53
CA ALA A 81 5.61 18.38 1.61
C ALA A 81 4.98 19.72 1.99
N VAL A 82 4.26 20.38 1.08
CA VAL A 82 3.55 21.63 1.34
C VAL A 82 2.46 21.51 2.41
N TRP A 83 1.99 20.29 2.67
CA TRP A 83 0.97 20.03 3.68
C TRP A 83 1.54 19.80 5.08
N THR A 84 2.84 19.89 5.25
CA THR A 84 3.51 19.65 6.55
C THR A 84 2.95 20.50 7.70
N PRO A 85 2.62 21.80 7.53
CA PRO A 85 2.03 22.59 8.62
C PRO A 85 0.67 22.08 9.10
N ALA A 86 -0.12 21.44 8.23
CA ALA A 86 -1.43 20.90 8.54
C ALA A 86 -1.41 19.43 8.97
N ARG A 87 -0.23 18.85 9.06
CA ARG A 87 0.02 17.43 9.33
C ARG A 87 -0.77 16.90 10.53
N SER A 88 -0.67 17.57 11.68
CA SER A 88 -1.34 17.15 12.91
C SER A 88 -2.86 17.15 12.79
N PHE A 89 -3.42 18.11 12.06
CA PHE A 89 -4.86 18.18 11.83
C PHE A 89 -5.35 17.06 10.92
N ILE A 90 -4.61 16.79 9.84
CA ILE A 90 -4.93 15.71 8.90
C ILE A 90 -4.87 14.36 9.63
N ASP A 91 -3.78 14.09 10.33
CA ASP A 91 -3.60 12.84 11.09
C ASP A 91 -4.67 12.68 12.17
N GLY A 92 -5.01 13.74 12.90
CA GLY A 92 -6.06 13.71 13.91
C GLY A 92 -7.44 13.41 13.32
N GLY A 93 -7.78 13.99 12.16
CA GLY A 93 -9.04 13.73 11.47
C GLY A 93 -9.14 12.28 10.98
N MET A 94 -8.06 11.73 10.45
CA MET A 94 -8.00 10.33 10.03
C MET A 94 -8.13 9.38 11.23
N ALA A 95 -7.45 9.68 12.33
CA ALA A 95 -7.51 8.85 13.53
C ALA A 95 -8.93 8.79 14.13
N GLN A 96 -9.71 9.88 14.04
CA GLN A 96 -11.11 9.89 14.48
C GLN A 96 -12.00 9.02 13.59
N ALA A 97 -11.70 8.90 12.31
CA ALA A 97 -12.46 8.08 11.37
C ALA A 97 -12.15 6.59 11.52
N VAL A 98 -11.02 6.23 12.11
CA VAL A 98 -10.57 4.84 12.27
C VAL A 98 -10.72 4.45 13.74
N ARG A 99 -11.67 3.54 14.03
CA ARG A 99 -12.01 3.14 15.39
C ARG A 99 -11.17 1.97 15.92
N GLU A 100 -10.62 1.16 15.05
CA GLU A 100 -9.86 -0.03 15.42
C GLU A 100 -8.37 0.26 15.51
N SER A 101 -7.74 -0.07 16.64
CA SER A 101 -6.30 0.16 16.85
C SER A 101 -5.43 -0.53 15.78
N HIS A 102 -5.81 -1.75 15.37
CA HIS A 102 -5.11 -2.49 14.32
C HIS A 102 -5.12 -1.73 13.00
N ALA A 103 -6.28 -1.20 12.60
CA ALA A 103 -6.41 -0.41 11.38
C ALA A 103 -5.58 0.88 11.45
N ARG A 104 -5.51 1.52 12.61
CA ARG A 104 -4.68 2.72 12.82
C ARG A 104 -3.19 2.44 12.62
N GLN A 105 -2.70 1.28 13.07
CA GLN A 105 -1.30 0.90 12.89
C GLN A 105 -0.99 0.53 11.43
N HIS A 106 -2.01 0.14 10.66
CA HIS A 106 -1.87 -0.21 9.25
C HIS A 106 -2.15 0.95 8.30
N THR A 107 -2.42 2.15 8.81
CA THR A 107 -2.48 3.39 8.03
C THR A 107 -1.22 4.19 8.28
N LEU A 108 -0.36 4.28 7.27
CA LEU A 108 0.98 4.88 7.38
C LEU A 108 1.08 6.06 6.42
N THR A 109 0.93 7.26 6.95
CA THR A 109 0.94 8.49 6.14
C THR A 109 2.38 8.91 5.82
N VAL A 110 2.65 9.13 4.54
CA VAL A 110 3.94 9.57 4.03
C VAL A 110 3.84 11.04 3.58
N TYR A 111 4.73 11.87 4.11
CA TYR A 111 4.88 13.27 3.72
C TYR A 111 6.18 13.40 2.92
N THR A 112 6.06 13.51 1.60
CA THR A 112 7.22 13.49 0.72
C THR A 112 6.99 14.31 -0.54
N ASN A 113 8.04 14.49 -1.32
CA ASN A 113 7.91 14.99 -2.68
C ASN A 113 7.24 13.91 -3.54
N VAL A 114 5.99 14.16 -3.92
CA VAL A 114 5.17 13.21 -4.67
C VAL A 114 5.81 12.84 -6.02
N ALA A 115 6.35 13.82 -6.73
CA ALA A 115 6.98 13.59 -8.03
C ALA A 115 8.19 12.66 -7.91
N LYS A 116 9.00 12.85 -6.87
CA LYS A 116 10.16 11.99 -6.60
C LYS A 116 9.75 10.55 -6.28
N LEU A 117 8.71 10.39 -5.47
CA LEU A 117 8.18 9.07 -5.11
C LEU A 117 7.59 8.36 -6.33
N THR A 118 6.78 9.05 -7.12
CA THR A 118 6.16 8.47 -8.31
C THR A 118 7.19 8.09 -9.36
N TYR A 119 8.26 8.87 -9.47
CA TYR A 119 9.39 8.52 -10.33
C TYR A 119 10.09 7.24 -9.84
N ALA A 120 10.40 7.16 -8.55
CA ALA A 120 11.09 6.00 -7.94
C ALA A 120 10.29 4.71 -8.07
N LEU A 121 8.96 4.80 -8.01
CA LEU A 121 8.05 3.65 -8.13
C LEU A 121 7.47 3.46 -9.54
N ASP A 122 7.89 4.28 -10.49
CA ASP A 122 7.36 4.26 -11.86
C ASP A 122 5.83 4.36 -11.90
N ILE A 123 5.26 5.30 -11.16
CA ILE A 123 3.83 5.58 -11.12
C ILE A 123 3.51 6.75 -12.05
N ALA A 124 2.76 6.51 -13.13
CA ALA A 124 2.39 7.57 -14.07
C ALA A 124 1.13 8.32 -13.68
N ASP A 125 0.23 7.68 -12.96
CA ASP A 125 -1.09 8.23 -12.68
C ASP A 125 -1.36 8.26 -11.17
N THR A 126 -1.39 9.48 -10.63
CA THR A 126 -1.80 9.74 -9.24
C THR A 126 -3.30 10.05 -9.11
N GLY A 127 -4.04 9.93 -10.19
CA GLY A 127 -5.49 10.10 -10.20
C GLY A 127 -6.28 8.91 -9.67
N THR A 128 -5.59 7.82 -9.33
CA THR A 128 -6.16 6.62 -8.72
C THR A 128 -5.19 6.00 -7.71
N VAL A 129 -5.62 4.94 -7.03
CA VAL A 129 -4.79 4.18 -6.10
C VAL A 129 -3.82 3.28 -6.87
N THR A 130 -2.58 3.19 -6.41
CA THR A 130 -1.64 2.16 -6.84
C THR A 130 -1.54 1.10 -5.75
N ALA A 131 -1.84 -0.14 -6.09
CA ALA A 131 -1.70 -1.29 -5.20
C ALA A 131 -0.42 -2.05 -5.55
N ILE A 132 0.43 -2.30 -4.57
CA ILE A 132 1.73 -2.95 -4.73
C ILE A 132 1.83 -4.10 -3.75
N LEU A 133 2.25 -5.28 -4.20
CA LEU A 133 2.57 -6.39 -3.31
C LEU A 133 4.07 -6.47 -3.08
N LEU A 134 4.44 -6.50 -1.81
CA LEU A 134 5.83 -6.72 -1.37
C LEU A 134 5.96 -8.08 -0.68
N ASP A 135 7.12 -8.72 -0.85
CA ASP A 135 7.50 -9.86 -0.02
C ASP A 135 8.03 -9.40 1.35
N GLY A 136 8.40 -10.34 2.21
CA GLY A 136 8.97 -10.03 3.53
C GLY A 136 10.34 -9.33 3.48
N GLY A 137 11.00 -9.33 2.35
CA GLY A 137 12.24 -8.61 2.09
C GLY A 137 12.03 -7.26 1.41
N SER A 138 10.78 -6.81 1.30
CA SER A 138 10.40 -5.52 0.71
C SER A 138 10.62 -5.41 -0.80
N ARG A 139 10.66 -6.52 -1.48
CA ARG A 139 10.74 -6.56 -2.95
C ARG A 139 9.34 -6.45 -3.55
N ILE A 140 9.21 -5.67 -4.59
CA ILE A 140 7.97 -5.52 -5.34
C ILE A 140 7.76 -6.73 -6.23
N LEU A 141 6.71 -7.50 -5.95
CA LEU A 141 6.38 -8.72 -6.69
C LEU A 141 5.25 -8.53 -7.70
N TRP A 142 4.37 -7.57 -7.44
CA TRP A 142 3.19 -7.33 -8.26
C TRP A 142 2.67 -5.91 -8.03
N ARG A 143 1.96 -5.38 -9.02
CA ARG A 143 1.34 -4.06 -8.91
C ARG A 143 0.16 -3.90 -9.87
N THR A 144 -0.79 -3.08 -9.47
CA THR A 144 -1.90 -2.64 -10.31
C THR A 144 -2.36 -1.24 -9.91
N THR A 145 -3.27 -0.68 -10.70
CA THR A 145 -3.90 0.62 -10.39
C THR A 145 -5.42 0.45 -10.34
N GLY A 146 -6.08 1.28 -9.52
CA GLY A 146 -7.54 1.28 -9.40
C GLY A 146 -8.08 0.31 -8.37
N ALA A 147 -9.39 0.06 -8.43
CA ALA A 147 -10.09 -0.82 -7.51
C ALA A 147 -9.79 -2.30 -7.79
N PRO A 148 -9.98 -3.19 -6.80
CA PRO A 148 -9.83 -4.61 -7.03
C PRO A 148 -10.89 -5.10 -8.03
N ASP A 149 -10.44 -5.81 -9.04
CA ASP A 149 -11.30 -6.53 -9.98
C ASP A 149 -10.92 -8.02 -9.99
N PRO A 150 -11.78 -8.90 -10.56
CA PRO A 150 -11.50 -10.34 -10.55
C PRO A 150 -10.17 -10.74 -11.20
N ALA A 151 -9.75 -10.06 -12.26
CA ALA A 151 -8.49 -10.35 -12.94
C ALA A 151 -7.29 -9.98 -12.03
N ALA A 152 -7.29 -8.78 -11.47
CA ALA A 152 -6.22 -8.30 -10.59
C ALA A 152 -6.10 -9.15 -9.32
N THR A 153 -7.22 -9.47 -8.68
CA THR A 153 -7.21 -10.28 -7.45
C THR A 153 -6.78 -11.72 -7.70
N THR A 154 -7.14 -12.30 -8.84
CA THR A 154 -6.68 -13.63 -9.23
C THR A 154 -5.17 -13.66 -9.43
N GLU A 155 -4.61 -12.69 -10.16
CA GLU A 155 -3.15 -12.56 -10.33
C GLU A 155 -2.44 -12.38 -9.00
N LEU A 156 -2.99 -11.53 -8.13
CA LEU A 156 -2.42 -11.26 -6.81
C LEU A 156 -2.32 -12.54 -5.97
N LEU A 157 -3.39 -13.34 -5.93
CA LEU A 157 -3.39 -14.61 -5.21
C LEU A 157 -2.38 -15.61 -5.78
N GLN A 158 -2.19 -15.64 -7.10
CA GLN A 158 -1.20 -16.49 -7.75
C GLN A 158 0.23 -16.12 -7.34
N VAL A 159 0.47 -14.85 -6.99
CA VAL A 159 1.78 -14.39 -6.50
C VAL A 159 1.94 -14.68 -5.01
N ILE A 160 0.87 -14.53 -4.22
CA ILE A 160 0.92 -14.73 -2.75
C ILE A 160 1.05 -16.21 -2.38
N ASP A 161 0.29 -17.10 -3.01
CA ASP A 161 0.20 -18.51 -2.62
C ASP A 161 1.56 -19.23 -2.61
N PRO A 162 2.48 -19.03 -3.57
CA PRO A 162 3.83 -19.58 -3.48
C PRO A 162 4.67 -19.06 -2.30
N ILE A 163 4.42 -17.81 -1.85
CA ILE A 163 5.14 -17.23 -0.70
C ILE A 163 4.72 -17.97 0.57
N ASP A 164 3.44 -18.21 0.76
CA ASP A 164 2.90 -18.93 1.93
C ASP A 164 3.44 -20.37 1.98
N ALA A 165 3.54 -21.03 0.83
CA ALA A 165 4.08 -22.38 0.73
C ALA A 165 5.58 -22.44 1.09
N SER A 166 6.33 -21.35 0.86
CA SER A 166 7.77 -21.27 1.16
C SER A 166 8.05 -20.91 2.63
N GLY A 167 7.07 -20.34 3.32
CA GLY A 167 7.18 -19.93 4.73
C GLY A 167 6.74 -20.99 5.74
N ALA A 168 6.31 -22.12 5.27
CA ALA A 168 5.87 -23.23 6.13
C ALA A 168 7.04 -24.12 6.57
#